data_2d3a98e683a994cf54913c3858d49c47
#
_entry.id   2d3a98e683a994cf54913c3858d49c47
#
_cell.length_a   1.000
_cell.length_b   1.000
_cell.length_c   1.000
_cell.angle_alpha   90.00
_cell.angle_beta   90.00
_cell.angle_gamma   90.00
#
_symmetry.space_group_name_H-M   'P 1'
#
loop_
_entity.id
_entity.type
_entity.pdbx_description
1 polymer ?
#
loop_
_entity_poly.entity_id
_entity_poly.type
_entity_poly.pdbx_seq_one_letter_code
_entity_poly.pdbx_strand_id
1 'polypeptide(L)'
;LYSFQDLEALEKNATNKDVCNRAVIVGGGLIGIEMAEMLRTRNIPVTFLVRDASFWNGVLPAGESEMLNRHIKSHHIDLRLNTNLKGILADKNGRARAVVIEETGEELACNVVGLTAGVSPNIAFLKESGIELGRGIKVNRLLETNVKDVYAIGDCAEQQESIGMRRAVEAVWY
;
A
#
# COMPACT_ATOMS: atom_id res chain seq x y z
N LEU A 1 -4.56 -7.37 2.79
CA LEU A 1 -5.80 -7.91 3.35
C LEU A 1 -6.76 -8.19 2.20
N TYR A 2 -7.14 -9.45 1.98
CA TYR A 2 -8.01 -9.86 0.88
C TYR A 2 -9.35 -10.43 1.36
N SER A 3 -9.43 -10.79 2.63
CA SER A 3 -10.61 -11.44 3.20
C SER A 3 -10.95 -10.87 4.58
N PHE A 4 -12.15 -11.18 5.06
CA PHE A 4 -12.57 -10.84 6.42
C PHE A 4 -11.69 -11.54 7.46
N GLN A 5 -11.26 -12.77 7.19
CA GLN A 5 -10.37 -13.53 8.07
C GLN A 5 -9.00 -12.86 8.23
N ASP A 6 -8.50 -12.20 7.17
CA ASP A 6 -7.24 -11.42 7.26
C ASP A 6 -7.43 -10.22 8.19
N LEU A 7 -8.59 -9.58 8.16
CA LEU A 7 -8.93 -8.49 9.06
C LEU A 7 -8.99 -8.98 10.51
N GLU A 8 -9.66 -10.11 10.77
CA GLU A 8 -9.71 -10.72 12.11
C GLU A 8 -8.32 -11.09 12.62
N ALA A 9 -7.46 -11.62 11.74
CA ALA A 9 -6.08 -11.93 12.07
C ALA A 9 -5.27 -10.66 12.41
N LEU A 10 -5.44 -9.58 11.65
CA LEU A 10 -4.81 -8.30 11.96
C LEU A 10 -5.33 -7.74 13.28
N GLU A 11 -6.63 -7.74 13.51
CA GLU A 11 -7.27 -7.27 14.75
C GLU A 11 -6.67 -8.00 15.96
N LYS A 12 -6.60 -9.32 15.91
CA LYS A 12 -6.02 -10.15 16.98
C LYS A 12 -4.55 -9.83 17.24
N ASN A 13 -3.77 -9.54 16.21
CA ASN A 13 -2.34 -9.27 16.31
C ASN A 13 -2.00 -7.80 16.61
N ALA A 14 -2.96 -6.91 16.48
CA ALA A 14 -2.78 -5.46 16.65
C ALA A 14 -3.92 -4.80 17.46
N THR A 15 -4.46 -5.51 18.45
CA THR A 15 -5.56 -5.03 19.30
C THR A 15 -5.15 -3.78 20.09
N ASN A 16 -3.95 -3.79 20.67
CA ASN A 16 -3.40 -2.69 21.46
C ASN A 16 -1.87 -2.81 21.58
N LYS A 17 -1.24 -1.86 22.29
CA LYS A 17 0.21 -1.82 22.50
C LYS A 17 0.76 -3.01 23.33
N ASP A 18 -0.06 -3.71 24.11
CA ASP A 18 0.40 -4.85 24.93
C ASP A 18 0.54 -6.10 24.05
N VAL A 19 -0.23 -6.21 22.97
CA VAL A 19 -0.15 -7.27 21.97
C VAL A 19 0.86 -6.91 20.87
N CYS A 20 0.92 -5.63 20.47
CA CYS A 20 1.80 -5.12 19.42
C CYS A 20 2.58 -3.90 19.93
N ASN A 21 3.81 -4.09 20.33
CA ASN A 21 4.67 -3.03 20.85
C ASN A 21 5.08 -2.01 19.78
N ARG A 22 5.14 -2.43 18.52
CA ARG A 22 5.42 -1.60 17.35
C ARG A 22 4.94 -2.28 16.08
N ALA A 23 4.38 -1.49 15.18
CA ALA A 23 4.14 -1.86 13.80
C ALA A 23 5.12 -1.12 12.87
N VAL A 24 5.60 -1.80 11.84
CA VAL A 24 6.37 -1.20 10.75
C VAL A 24 5.54 -1.29 9.48
N ILE A 25 5.35 -0.15 8.81
CA ILE A 25 4.65 -0.07 7.53
C ILE A 25 5.65 0.28 6.45
N VAL A 26 5.63 -0.45 5.35
CA VAL A 26 6.53 -0.30 4.21
C VAL A 26 5.73 0.17 3.00
N GLY A 27 6.03 1.36 2.51
CA GLY A 27 5.38 1.95 1.34
C GLY A 27 4.64 3.25 1.65
N GLY A 28 4.94 4.30 0.92
CA GLY A 28 4.42 5.66 1.12
C GLY A 28 3.12 5.94 0.35
N GLY A 29 2.12 5.07 0.41
CA GLY A 29 0.84 5.21 -0.27
C GLY A 29 -0.36 5.29 0.67
N LEU A 30 -1.58 5.40 0.09
CA LEU A 30 -2.85 5.52 0.82
C LEU A 30 -3.09 4.36 1.79
N ILE A 31 -2.96 3.13 1.33
CA ILE A 31 -3.18 1.94 2.16
C ILE A 31 -2.29 1.97 3.40
N GLY A 32 -1.04 2.42 3.23
CA GLY A 32 -0.10 2.53 4.33
C GLY A 32 -0.52 3.55 5.37
N ILE A 33 -0.96 4.74 4.96
CA ILE A 33 -1.35 5.78 5.91
C ILE A 33 -2.64 5.43 6.65
N GLU A 34 -3.64 4.86 5.98
CA GLU A 34 -4.87 4.38 6.61
C GLU A 34 -4.57 3.30 7.66
N MET A 35 -3.67 2.36 7.33
CA MET A 35 -3.22 1.34 8.27
C MET A 35 -2.48 1.97 9.47
N ALA A 36 -1.64 2.98 9.23
CA ALA A 36 -0.93 3.70 10.29
C ALA A 36 -1.90 4.42 11.23
N GLU A 37 -2.90 5.10 10.71
CA GLU A 37 -3.94 5.77 11.49
C GLU A 37 -4.71 4.78 12.36
N MET A 38 -5.16 3.67 11.78
CA MET A 38 -5.86 2.60 12.49
C MET A 38 -5.02 2.04 13.65
N LEU A 39 -3.73 1.82 13.44
CA LEU A 39 -2.83 1.35 14.49
C LEU A 39 -2.58 2.42 15.57
N ARG A 40 -2.46 3.68 15.18
CA ARG A 40 -2.31 4.80 16.12
C ARG A 40 -3.53 4.99 17.03
N THR A 41 -4.76 4.79 16.53
CA THR A 41 -5.97 4.83 17.38
C THR A 41 -5.96 3.75 18.48
N ARG A 42 -5.19 2.68 18.30
CA ARG A 42 -4.97 1.60 19.28
C ARG A 42 -3.75 1.85 20.17
N ASN A 43 -3.15 3.04 20.10
CA ASN A 43 -1.93 3.43 20.80
C ASN A 43 -0.70 2.57 20.45
N ILE A 44 -0.69 1.94 19.29
CA ILE A 44 0.45 1.17 18.79
C ILE A 44 1.44 2.14 18.14
N PRO A 45 2.71 2.17 18.57
CA PRO A 45 3.75 2.93 17.89
C PRO A 45 3.94 2.45 16.45
N VAL A 46 3.99 3.38 15.50
CA VAL A 46 4.18 3.08 14.09
C VAL A 46 5.47 3.70 13.57
N THR A 47 6.27 2.89 12.87
CA THR A 47 7.36 3.36 12.03
C THR A 47 6.99 3.16 10.57
N PHE A 48 7.14 4.20 9.76
CA PHE A 48 6.88 4.19 8.33
C PHE A 48 8.19 4.17 7.56
N LEU A 49 8.40 3.15 6.72
CA LEU A 49 9.55 3.06 5.83
C LEU A 49 9.12 3.47 4.43
N VAL A 50 9.67 4.55 3.93
CA VAL A 50 9.39 5.10 2.60
C VAL A 50 10.70 5.18 1.82
N ARG A 51 10.78 4.47 0.69
CA ARG A 51 11.98 4.44 -0.16
C ARG A 51 12.31 5.80 -0.79
N ASP A 52 11.28 6.62 -0.98
CA ASP A 52 11.40 7.91 -1.64
C ASP A 52 11.82 9.01 -0.65
N ALA A 53 12.30 10.13 -1.18
CA ALA A 53 12.76 11.28 -0.39
C ALA A 53 11.62 12.06 0.31
N SER A 54 10.38 11.80 -0.07
CA SER A 54 9.19 12.40 0.53
C SER A 54 8.01 11.47 0.38
N PHE A 55 7.07 11.54 1.32
CA PHE A 55 5.83 10.77 1.26
C PHE A 55 5.01 11.19 0.04
N TRP A 56 4.60 10.21 -0.77
CA TRP A 56 3.72 10.38 -1.93
C TRP A 56 4.23 11.35 -3.01
N ASN A 57 5.54 11.50 -3.15
CA ASN A 57 6.19 12.45 -4.06
C ASN A 57 5.96 12.16 -5.55
N GLY A 58 5.57 10.95 -5.91
CA GLY A 58 5.18 10.58 -7.29
C GLY A 58 3.80 11.08 -7.70
N VAL A 59 2.99 11.54 -6.75
CA VAL A 59 1.59 11.98 -6.95
C VAL A 59 1.43 13.46 -6.65
N LEU A 60 2.01 13.94 -5.54
CA LEU A 60 1.88 15.30 -5.07
C LEU A 60 3.07 16.18 -5.46
N PRO A 61 2.84 17.48 -5.68
CA PRO A 61 3.92 18.46 -5.77
C PRO A 61 4.79 18.46 -4.50
N ALA A 62 6.06 18.85 -4.62
CA ALA A 62 7.05 18.77 -3.56
C ALA A 62 6.61 19.48 -2.26
N GLY A 63 6.02 20.67 -2.36
CA GLY A 63 5.55 21.42 -1.18
C GLY A 63 4.43 20.73 -0.41
N GLU A 64 3.51 20.08 -1.13
CA GLU A 64 2.39 19.32 -0.56
C GLU A 64 2.89 18.03 0.09
N SER A 65 3.77 17.30 -0.59
CA SER A 65 4.46 16.12 -0.05
C SER A 65 5.19 16.45 1.26
N GLU A 66 5.90 17.58 1.30
CA GLU A 66 6.60 18.01 2.52
C GLU A 66 5.63 18.39 3.64
N MET A 67 4.50 19.02 3.31
CA MET A 67 3.45 19.30 4.30
C MET A 67 2.93 18.00 4.91
N LEU A 68 2.69 16.96 4.09
CA LEU A 68 2.31 15.63 4.59
C LEU A 68 3.39 15.01 5.48
N ASN A 69 4.66 15.11 5.11
CA ASN A 69 5.76 14.62 5.96
C ASN A 69 5.71 15.23 7.36
N ARG A 70 5.50 16.55 7.45
CA ARG A 70 5.36 17.25 8.73
C ARG A 70 4.11 16.79 9.48
N HIS A 71 2.99 16.63 8.79
CA HIS A 71 1.74 16.17 9.38
C HIS A 71 1.87 14.75 9.96
N ILE A 72 2.41 13.80 9.21
CA ILE A 72 2.65 12.43 9.66
C ILE A 72 3.51 12.42 10.94
N LYS A 73 4.61 13.20 10.95
CA LYS A 73 5.49 13.30 12.12
C LYS A 73 4.80 13.95 13.32
N SER A 74 3.93 14.95 13.12
CA SER A 74 3.18 15.62 14.20
C SER A 74 2.19 14.67 14.89
N HIS A 75 1.77 13.59 14.21
CA HIS A 75 0.94 12.53 14.78
C HIS A 75 1.75 11.39 15.43
N HIS A 76 3.02 11.67 15.76
CA HIS A 76 3.93 10.74 16.44
C HIS A 76 4.16 9.43 15.68
N ILE A 77 4.15 9.48 14.34
CA ILE A 77 4.59 8.40 13.47
C ILE A 77 6.08 8.62 13.14
N ASP A 78 6.90 7.61 13.36
CA ASP A 78 8.32 7.61 12.99
C ASP A 78 8.43 7.43 11.47
N LEU A 79 8.46 8.56 10.73
CA LEU A 79 8.58 8.57 9.28
C LEU A 79 10.05 8.54 8.85
N ARG A 80 10.48 7.44 8.28
CA ARG A 80 11.82 7.23 7.73
C ARG A 80 11.76 7.28 6.21
N LEU A 81 12.28 8.35 5.64
CA LEU A 81 12.39 8.59 4.20
C LEU A 81 13.73 8.02 3.68
N ASN A 82 13.84 7.79 2.37
CA ASN A 82 15.00 7.15 1.73
C ASN A 82 15.40 5.83 2.42
N THR A 83 14.40 5.04 2.82
CA THR A 83 14.62 3.85 3.65
C THR A 83 13.93 2.66 3.04
N ASN A 84 14.72 1.63 2.72
CA ASN A 84 14.25 0.37 2.17
C ASN A 84 14.25 -0.76 3.20
N LEU A 85 13.26 -1.64 3.07
CA LEU A 85 13.21 -2.89 3.82
C LEU A 85 14.14 -3.91 3.16
N LYS A 86 15.16 -4.39 3.88
CA LYS A 86 16.00 -5.50 3.44
C LYS A 86 15.37 -6.85 3.70
N GLY A 87 14.72 -7.01 4.86
CA GLY A 87 14.13 -8.28 5.24
C GLY A 87 13.35 -8.22 6.55
N ILE A 88 12.61 -9.28 6.82
CA ILE A 88 11.82 -9.46 8.05
C ILE A 88 12.41 -10.64 8.81
N LEU A 89 12.67 -10.42 10.09
CA LEU A 89 13.19 -11.47 11.00
C LEU A 89 12.03 -12.06 11.79
N ALA A 90 12.00 -13.38 11.85
CA ALA A 90 11.02 -14.12 12.63
C ALA A 90 11.54 -14.48 14.02
N ASP A 91 10.63 -14.67 14.95
CA ASP A 91 10.89 -15.34 16.24
C ASP A 91 10.81 -16.88 16.08
N LYS A 92 11.02 -17.61 17.19
CA LYS A 92 10.93 -19.08 17.22
C LYS A 92 9.57 -19.66 16.83
N ASN A 93 8.52 -18.85 16.81
CA ASN A 93 7.15 -19.24 16.46
C ASN A 93 6.79 -18.81 15.02
N GLY A 94 7.75 -18.28 14.25
CA GLY A 94 7.52 -17.78 12.90
C GLY A 94 6.82 -16.42 12.82
N ARG A 95 6.71 -15.68 13.93
CA ARG A 95 6.12 -14.33 13.95
C ARG A 95 7.18 -13.26 13.73
N ALA A 96 6.81 -12.15 13.13
CA ALA A 96 7.73 -11.01 12.98
C ALA A 96 8.24 -10.54 14.34
N ARG A 97 9.56 -10.43 14.49
CA ARG A 97 10.24 -9.86 15.66
C ARG A 97 10.97 -8.56 15.36
N ALA A 98 11.41 -8.37 14.12
CA ALA A 98 12.10 -7.17 13.67
C ALA A 98 12.08 -7.08 12.14
N VAL A 99 12.33 -5.87 11.63
CA VAL A 99 12.71 -5.64 10.24
C VAL A 99 14.17 -5.21 10.17
N VAL A 100 14.84 -5.47 9.04
CA VAL A 100 16.21 -5.03 8.76
C VAL A 100 16.14 -3.92 7.74
N ILE A 101 16.77 -2.78 8.05
CA ILE A 101 16.90 -1.63 7.15
C ILE A 101 18.05 -1.90 6.18
N GLU A 102 17.81 -1.68 4.89
CA GLU A 102 18.81 -2.01 3.85
C GLU A 102 20.04 -1.09 3.93
N GLU A 103 19.84 0.20 4.11
CA GLU A 103 20.88 1.22 4.07
C GLU A 103 21.85 1.15 5.27
N THR A 104 21.36 0.70 6.41
CA THR A 104 22.14 0.76 7.67
C THR A 104 22.41 -0.61 8.29
N GLY A 105 21.64 -1.63 7.92
CA GLY A 105 21.65 -2.92 8.59
C GLY A 105 20.98 -2.88 9.98
N GLU A 106 20.34 -1.77 10.36
CA GLU A 106 19.63 -1.64 11.65
C GLU A 106 18.52 -2.68 11.75
N GLU A 107 18.47 -3.40 12.86
CA GLU A 107 17.33 -4.23 13.23
C GLU A 107 16.33 -3.39 14.04
N LEU A 108 15.16 -3.12 13.49
CA LEU A 108 14.07 -2.41 14.14
C LEU A 108 13.04 -3.41 14.68
N ALA A 109 12.97 -3.58 15.99
CA ALA A 109 12.03 -4.50 16.63
C ALA A 109 10.58 -4.12 16.34
N CYS A 110 9.77 -5.10 15.96
CA CYS A 110 8.33 -4.94 15.68
C CYS A 110 7.59 -6.27 15.79
N ASN A 111 6.28 -6.21 15.94
CA ASN A 111 5.41 -7.39 16.02
C ASN A 111 4.48 -7.53 14.78
N VAL A 112 4.27 -6.42 14.06
CA VAL A 112 3.45 -6.37 12.85
C VAL A 112 4.23 -5.65 11.76
N VAL A 113 4.20 -6.20 10.55
CA VAL A 113 4.76 -5.57 9.35
C VAL A 113 3.67 -5.46 8.30
N GLY A 114 3.35 -4.23 7.90
CA GLY A 114 2.42 -3.93 6.82
C GLY A 114 3.19 -3.67 5.52
N LEU A 115 3.08 -4.56 4.55
CA LEU A 115 3.64 -4.36 3.22
C LEU A 115 2.59 -3.70 2.33
N THR A 116 2.74 -2.39 2.08
CA THR A 116 1.79 -1.57 1.32
C THR A 116 2.43 -0.93 0.10
N ALA A 117 3.36 -1.64 -0.53
CA ALA A 117 4.19 -1.17 -1.65
C ALA A 117 3.50 -1.23 -3.02
N GLY A 118 2.18 -1.28 -3.03
CA GLY A 118 1.35 -1.28 -4.24
C GLY A 118 0.44 -2.48 -4.34
N VAL A 119 -0.49 -2.39 -5.29
CA VAL A 119 -1.47 -3.42 -5.62
C VAL A 119 -1.50 -3.62 -7.13
N SER A 120 -2.00 -4.76 -7.57
CA SER A 120 -2.30 -5.02 -8.98
C SER A 120 -3.68 -5.68 -9.10
N PRO A 121 -4.43 -5.37 -10.15
CA PRO A 121 -5.72 -5.98 -10.39
C PRO A 121 -5.63 -7.50 -10.49
N ASN A 122 -6.52 -8.21 -9.81
CA ASN A 122 -6.61 -9.66 -9.92
C ASN A 122 -7.45 -10.04 -11.15
N ILE A 123 -6.82 -10.05 -12.31
CA ILE A 123 -7.44 -10.34 -13.62
C ILE A 123 -7.00 -11.68 -14.20
N ALA A 124 -6.25 -12.48 -13.44
CA ALA A 124 -5.67 -13.74 -13.94
C ALA A 124 -6.72 -14.75 -14.41
N PHE A 125 -7.90 -14.75 -13.80
CA PHE A 125 -9.01 -15.62 -14.15
C PHE A 125 -9.63 -15.35 -15.53
N LEU A 126 -9.32 -14.19 -16.14
CA LEU A 126 -9.82 -13.79 -17.45
C LEU A 126 -8.89 -14.16 -18.61
N LYS A 127 -7.73 -14.78 -18.36
CA LYS A 127 -6.72 -15.03 -19.39
C LYS A 127 -7.22 -15.84 -20.59
N GLU A 128 -8.22 -16.70 -20.39
CA GLU A 128 -8.77 -17.56 -21.44
C GLU A 128 -10.19 -17.11 -21.89
N SER A 129 -10.66 -15.95 -21.45
CA SER A 129 -12.02 -15.46 -21.73
C SER A 129 -12.16 -14.77 -23.08
N GLY A 130 -11.06 -14.46 -23.76
CA GLY A 130 -11.07 -13.63 -24.97
C GLY A 130 -11.17 -12.11 -24.70
N ILE A 131 -11.24 -11.71 -23.44
CA ILE A 131 -11.20 -10.29 -23.04
C ILE A 131 -9.74 -9.80 -23.14
N GLU A 132 -9.55 -8.64 -23.72
CA GLU A 132 -8.23 -8.02 -23.82
C GLU A 132 -7.76 -7.51 -22.45
N LEU A 133 -6.57 -7.96 -22.08
CA LEU A 133 -5.93 -7.61 -20.81
C LEU A 133 -4.63 -6.85 -21.06
N GLY A 134 -4.35 -5.91 -20.16
CA GLY A 134 -3.08 -5.22 -20.02
C GLY A 134 -2.63 -5.35 -18.57
N ARG A 135 -2.42 -4.22 -17.87
CA ARG A 135 -2.28 -4.19 -16.41
C ARG A 135 -3.62 -4.40 -15.71
N GLY A 136 -4.72 -4.01 -16.38
CA GLY A 136 -6.11 -4.25 -16.03
C GLY A 136 -6.89 -4.86 -17.18
N ILE A 137 -8.20 -4.80 -17.11
CA ILE A 137 -9.12 -5.14 -18.21
C ILE A 137 -9.21 -3.92 -19.13
N LYS A 138 -8.79 -4.08 -20.38
CA LYS A 138 -8.79 -2.97 -21.33
C LYS A 138 -10.20 -2.54 -21.67
N VAL A 139 -10.48 -1.25 -21.55
CA VAL A 139 -11.78 -0.64 -21.86
C VAL A 139 -11.63 0.66 -22.64
N ASN A 140 -12.69 1.02 -23.38
CA ASN A 140 -12.83 2.33 -24.00
C ASN A 140 -13.38 3.37 -22.97
N ARG A 141 -13.67 4.59 -23.43
CA ARG A 141 -14.23 5.66 -22.57
C ARG A 141 -15.63 5.37 -22.02
N LEU A 142 -16.36 4.44 -22.62
CA LEU A 142 -17.67 3.98 -22.15
C LEU A 142 -17.58 2.75 -21.25
N LEU A 143 -16.34 2.37 -20.85
CA LEU A 143 -16.04 1.21 -20.03
C LEU A 143 -16.36 -0.15 -20.68
N GLU A 144 -16.55 -0.14 -22.02
CA GLU A 144 -16.79 -1.34 -22.82
C GLU A 144 -15.47 -2.07 -23.08
N THR A 145 -15.46 -3.38 -22.94
CA THR A 145 -14.34 -4.24 -23.33
C THR A 145 -14.36 -4.52 -24.84
N ASN A 146 -13.41 -5.30 -25.34
CA ASN A 146 -13.44 -5.81 -26.73
C ASN A 146 -14.56 -6.84 -26.98
N VAL A 147 -15.18 -7.38 -25.93
CA VAL A 147 -16.30 -8.34 -26.03
C VAL A 147 -17.61 -7.56 -25.90
N LYS A 148 -18.50 -7.75 -26.89
CA LYS A 148 -19.79 -7.07 -26.95
C LYS A 148 -20.61 -7.31 -25.68
N ASP A 149 -21.24 -6.24 -25.18
CA ASP A 149 -22.10 -6.23 -23.98
C ASP A 149 -21.37 -6.64 -22.67
N VAL A 150 -20.03 -6.57 -22.66
CA VAL A 150 -19.18 -6.82 -21.47
C VAL A 150 -18.45 -5.54 -21.09
N TYR A 151 -18.61 -5.11 -19.85
CA TYR A 151 -18.05 -3.90 -19.28
C TYR A 151 -17.12 -4.20 -18.13
N ALA A 152 -16.11 -3.35 -17.89
CA ALA A 152 -15.29 -3.40 -16.68
C ALA A 152 -15.26 -2.04 -16.00
N ILE A 153 -15.42 -2.05 -14.67
CA ILE A 153 -15.44 -0.85 -13.83
C ILE A 153 -14.58 -1.04 -12.57
N GLY A 154 -14.21 0.06 -11.95
CA GLY A 154 -13.39 0.06 -10.74
C GLY A 154 -11.90 -0.18 -11.02
N ASP A 155 -11.16 -0.59 -10.01
CA ASP A 155 -9.70 -0.71 -10.02
C ASP A 155 -9.15 -1.76 -11.02
N CYS A 156 -9.99 -2.63 -11.54
CA CYS A 156 -9.60 -3.59 -12.57
C CYS A 156 -9.71 -3.06 -14.00
N ALA A 157 -10.36 -1.90 -14.23
CA ALA A 157 -10.53 -1.33 -15.55
C ALA A 157 -9.29 -0.53 -15.97
N GLU A 158 -8.76 -0.80 -17.17
CA GLU A 158 -7.64 -0.09 -17.79
C GLU A 158 -8.13 0.66 -19.01
N GLN A 159 -8.26 1.99 -18.92
CA GLN A 159 -8.66 2.80 -20.06
C GLN A 159 -7.55 2.89 -21.09
N GLN A 160 -7.86 2.57 -22.35
CA GLN A 160 -6.89 2.63 -23.46
C GLN A 160 -6.67 4.05 -23.97
N GLU A 161 -7.65 4.91 -23.83
CA GLU A 161 -7.60 6.28 -24.29
C GLU A 161 -7.34 7.25 -23.15
N SER A 162 -6.38 8.17 -23.34
CA SER A 162 -6.14 9.20 -22.35
C SER A 162 -7.32 10.18 -22.26
N ILE A 163 -7.66 10.56 -21.05
CA ILE A 163 -8.61 11.64 -20.79
C ILE A 163 -7.82 12.95 -20.74
N GLY A 164 -7.85 13.71 -21.84
CA GLY A 164 -7.10 14.95 -21.96
C GLY A 164 -5.60 14.72 -22.22
N MET A 165 -4.73 15.57 -21.65
CA MET A 165 -3.27 15.50 -21.82
C MET A 165 -2.57 14.55 -20.84
N ARG A 166 -3.32 13.83 -20.00
CA ARG A 166 -2.76 12.86 -19.05
C ARG A 166 -2.61 11.49 -19.72
N ARG A 167 -1.65 10.69 -19.24
CA ARG A 167 -1.49 9.30 -19.65
C ARG A 167 -2.80 8.55 -19.47
N ALA A 168 -3.07 7.57 -20.36
CA ALA A 168 -4.15 6.62 -20.17
C ALA A 168 -4.11 6.15 -18.71
N VAL A 169 -5.17 6.44 -18.00
CA VAL A 169 -5.19 6.20 -16.55
C VAL A 169 -5.38 4.72 -16.37
N GLU A 170 -4.40 4.17 -15.83
CA GLU A 170 -4.52 3.00 -15.00
C GLU A 170 -5.56 3.30 -13.95
N ALA A 171 -6.50 2.42 -13.74
CA ALA A 171 -7.49 2.46 -12.70
C ALA A 171 -7.66 3.83 -12.04
N VAL A 172 -8.83 4.31 -11.95
CA VAL A 172 -9.12 5.63 -11.38
C VAL A 172 -8.51 5.73 -9.99
N TRP A 173 -7.31 6.22 -9.92
CA TRP A 173 -6.74 6.72 -8.70
C TRP A 173 -7.24 8.15 -8.51
N TYR A 174 -8.43 8.30 -7.90
CA TYR A 174 -9.05 9.54 -7.44
C TYR A 174 -8.96 10.78 -8.33
#